data_dab642c85fc616111103ed76a64cde98
#
_entry.id   dab642c85fc616111103ed76a64cde98
#
_cell.length_a   1.000
_cell.length_b   1.000
_cell.length_c   1.000
_cell.angle_alpha   90.00
_cell.angle_beta   90.00
_cell.angle_gamma   90.00
#
_symmetry.space_group_name_H-M   'P 1'
#
loop_
_entity.id
_entity.type
_entity.pdbx_description
1 polymer ?
#
loop_
_entity_poly.entity_id
_entity_poly.type
_entity_poly.pdbx_seq_one_letter_code
_entity_poly.pdbx_strand_id
1 'polypeptide(L)'
;MFSGPAIARAAQVYLGDTPATHPYASPVYADMKGLPPLFIMAGSTEVLLDDSQRVADKARAAGVDCELEVWKKMPHDWPLFTPFIPEGGRALDRAAAFVRRVTSATTSGRGTTAQPSKVTSIAR
;
A
#
# COMPACT_ATOMS: atom_id res chain seq x y z
N MET A 1 4.11 12.56 15.34
CA MET A 1 2.82 12.54 14.62
C MET A 1 2.75 13.81 13.76
N PHE A 2 2.55 13.65 12.45
CA PHE A 2 2.48 14.82 11.56
C PHE A 2 1.14 15.54 11.75
N SER A 3 1.18 16.87 11.88
CA SER A 3 -0.04 17.70 11.93
C SER A 3 -0.50 18.06 10.53
N GLY A 4 -1.80 18.30 10.34
CA GLY A 4 -2.36 18.71 9.04
C GLY A 4 -1.64 19.91 8.42
N PRO A 5 -1.36 21.00 9.16
CA PRO A 5 -0.60 22.12 8.63
C PRO A 5 0.83 21.79 8.17
N ALA A 6 1.51 20.89 8.90
CA ALA A 6 2.86 20.46 8.51
C ALA A 6 2.85 19.64 7.21
N ILE A 7 1.87 18.76 7.05
CA ILE A 7 1.67 17.99 5.82
C ILE A 7 1.35 18.91 4.64
N ALA A 8 0.45 19.88 4.84
CA ALA A 8 0.10 20.84 3.79
C ALA A 8 1.31 21.67 3.33
N ARG A 9 2.16 22.11 4.27
CA ARG A 9 3.39 22.83 3.92
C ARG A 9 4.39 21.94 3.18
N ALA A 10 4.57 20.70 3.61
CA ALA A 10 5.44 19.75 2.92
C ALA A 10 4.93 19.48 1.49
N ALA A 11 3.64 19.32 1.31
CA ALA A 11 3.01 19.15 0.01
C ALA A 11 3.26 20.35 -0.89
N GLN A 12 3.12 21.58 -0.40
CA GLN A 12 3.41 22.79 -1.18
C GLN A 12 4.87 22.84 -1.66
N VAL A 13 5.81 22.52 -0.77
CA VAL A 13 7.25 22.48 -1.11
C VAL A 13 7.53 21.40 -2.16
N TYR A 14 6.91 20.23 -2.02
CA TYR A 14 7.11 19.12 -2.95
C TYR A 14 6.48 19.38 -4.33
N LEU A 15 5.28 19.94 -4.36
CA LEU A 15 4.52 20.15 -5.60
C LEU A 15 5.00 21.37 -6.40
N GLY A 16 5.48 22.43 -5.72
CA GLY A 16 5.68 23.71 -6.39
C GLY A 16 4.39 24.15 -7.08
N ASP A 17 4.47 24.37 -8.40
CA ASP A 17 3.33 24.76 -9.25
C ASP A 17 2.55 23.56 -9.81
N THR A 18 2.94 22.32 -9.46
CA THR A 18 2.27 21.11 -9.94
C THR A 18 0.92 20.92 -9.22
N PRO A 19 -0.17 20.62 -9.95
CA PRO A 19 -1.45 20.33 -9.32
C PRO A 19 -1.36 19.17 -8.32
N ALA A 20 -2.01 19.29 -7.17
CA ALA A 20 -2.04 18.25 -6.14
C ALA A 20 -2.68 16.93 -6.62
N THR A 21 -3.44 16.97 -7.71
CA THR A 21 -4.06 15.80 -8.36
C THR A 21 -3.19 15.19 -9.45
N HIS A 22 -1.97 15.68 -9.64
CA HIS A 22 -1.07 15.13 -10.65
C HIS A 22 -0.71 13.67 -10.30
N PRO A 23 -0.88 12.70 -11.22
CA PRO A 23 -0.81 11.27 -10.91
C PRO A 23 0.56 10.80 -10.37
N TYR A 24 1.65 11.44 -10.76
CA TYR A 24 2.98 11.12 -10.24
C TYR A 24 3.27 11.76 -8.87
N ALA A 25 2.53 12.79 -8.49
CA ALA A 25 2.65 13.40 -7.18
C ALA A 25 1.66 12.78 -6.17
N SER A 26 0.50 12.35 -6.64
CA SER A 26 -0.55 11.77 -5.81
C SER A 26 -1.16 10.54 -6.50
N PRO A 27 -0.61 9.35 -6.28
CA PRO A 27 -0.99 8.11 -6.96
C PRO A 27 -2.47 7.74 -6.84
N VAL A 28 -3.17 8.23 -5.81
CA VAL A 28 -4.62 8.06 -5.67
C VAL A 28 -5.41 8.59 -6.88
N TYR A 29 -4.85 9.51 -7.65
CA TYR A 29 -5.44 10.04 -8.89
C TYR A 29 -4.92 9.36 -10.17
N ALA A 30 -3.90 8.49 -10.07
CA ALA A 30 -3.32 7.81 -11.23
C ALA A 30 -4.27 6.77 -11.84
N ASP A 31 -4.10 6.47 -13.12
CA ASP A 31 -4.68 5.27 -13.73
C ASP A 31 -3.92 4.04 -13.22
N MET A 32 -4.65 3.07 -12.68
CA MET A 32 -4.10 1.84 -12.13
C MET A 32 -4.09 0.68 -13.13
N LYS A 33 -4.68 0.88 -14.32
CA LYS A 33 -4.81 -0.18 -15.31
C LYS A 33 -3.45 -0.69 -15.77
N GLY A 34 -3.30 -2.01 -15.75
CA GLY A 34 -2.06 -2.67 -16.22
C GLY A 34 -0.91 -2.65 -15.21
N LEU A 35 -1.12 -2.15 -13.99
CA LEU A 35 -0.13 -2.31 -12.94
C LEU A 35 0.06 -3.79 -12.58
N PRO A 36 1.29 -4.18 -12.18
CA PRO A 36 1.54 -5.51 -11.62
C PRO A 36 0.75 -5.72 -10.33
N PRO A 37 0.70 -6.95 -9.79
CA PRO A 37 0.11 -7.19 -8.48
C PRO A 37 0.67 -6.26 -7.41
N LEU A 38 -0.22 -5.74 -6.57
CA LEU A 38 0.11 -4.80 -5.51
C LEU A 38 -0.10 -5.43 -4.13
N PHE A 39 0.82 -5.13 -3.22
CA PHE A 39 0.68 -5.42 -1.80
C PHE A 39 0.87 -4.14 -1.00
N ILE A 40 -0.18 -3.72 -0.29
CA ILE A 40 -0.21 -2.50 0.49
C ILE A 40 -0.33 -2.89 1.97
N MET A 41 0.53 -2.34 2.80
CA MET A 41 0.43 -2.46 4.26
C MET A 41 0.25 -1.06 4.85
N ALA A 42 -0.73 -0.91 5.73
CA ALA A 42 -0.99 0.34 6.42
C ALA A 42 -1.19 0.11 7.92
N GLY A 43 -0.73 1.03 8.73
CA GLY A 43 -1.01 1.04 10.17
C GLY A 43 -2.38 1.63 10.46
N SER A 44 -3.13 1.08 11.42
CA SER A 44 -4.46 1.62 11.74
C SER A 44 -4.43 2.98 12.44
N THR A 45 -3.25 3.46 12.81
CA THR A 45 -3.07 4.75 13.51
C THR A 45 -2.26 5.75 12.68
N GLU A 46 -1.97 5.44 11.42
CA GLU A 46 -1.24 6.35 10.54
C GLU A 46 -2.16 7.30 9.78
N VAL A 47 -1.57 8.41 9.32
CA VAL A 47 -2.30 9.46 8.59
C VAL A 47 -2.61 9.09 7.13
N LEU A 48 -1.93 8.08 6.57
CA LEU A 48 -2.08 7.65 5.17
C LEU A 48 -3.02 6.43 5.03
N LEU A 49 -3.72 6.02 6.10
CA LEU A 49 -4.62 4.87 6.07
C LEU A 49 -5.72 5.03 5.02
N ASP A 50 -6.36 6.21 4.96
CA ASP A 50 -7.42 6.49 3.99
C ASP A 50 -6.89 6.43 2.55
N ASP A 51 -5.74 7.04 2.27
CA ASP A 51 -5.13 6.98 0.95
C ASP A 51 -4.74 5.55 0.56
N SER A 52 -4.24 4.75 1.50
CA SER A 52 -3.93 3.34 1.27
C SER A 52 -5.18 2.54 0.89
N GLN A 53 -6.31 2.78 1.55
CA GLN A 53 -7.59 2.15 1.23
C GLN A 53 -8.09 2.57 -0.14
N ARG A 54 -8.07 3.88 -0.44
CA ARG A 54 -8.51 4.45 -1.73
C ARG A 54 -7.67 3.92 -2.90
N VAL A 55 -6.35 3.83 -2.73
CA VAL A 55 -5.46 3.25 -3.75
C VAL A 55 -5.77 1.78 -3.97
N ALA A 56 -5.95 1.00 -2.90
CA ALA A 56 -6.28 -0.42 -3.01
C ALA A 56 -7.61 -0.64 -3.74
N ASP A 57 -8.64 0.13 -3.40
CA ASP A 57 -9.96 0.01 -4.02
C ASP A 57 -9.91 0.42 -5.50
N LYS A 58 -9.17 1.48 -5.82
CA LYS A 58 -8.99 1.93 -7.20
C LYS A 58 -8.22 0.91 -8.04
N ALA A 59 -7.17 0.30 -7.48
CA ALA A 59 -6.42 -0.74 -8.15
C ALA A 59 -7.30 -1.96 -8.47
N ARG A 60 -8.10 -2.41 -7.49
CA ARG A 60 -9.05 -3.51 -7.68
C ARG A 60 -10.11 -3.19 -8.74
N ALA A 61 -10.66 -1.97 -8.70
CA ALA A 61 -11.62 -1.51 -9.71
C ALA A 61 -11.04 -1.47 -11.13
N ALA A 62 -9.73 -1.24 -11.26
CA ALA A 62 -8.99 -1.30 -12.52
C ALA A 62 -8.58 -2.73 -12.94
N GLY A 63 -8.95 -3.76 -12.18
CA GLY A 63 -8.62 -5.16 -12.45
C GLY A 63 -7.21 -5.57 -12.03
N VAL A 64 -6.55 -4.78 -11.18
CA VAL A 64 -5.25 -5.12 -10.62
C VAL A 64 -5.43 -6.03 -9.40
N ASP A 65 -4.66 -7.12 -9.33
CA ASP A 65 -4.58 -7.94 -8.12
C ASP A 65 -3.95 -7.13 -6.99
N CYS A 66 -4.74 -6.77 -5.98
CA CYS A 66 -4.30 -5.88 -4.92
C CYS A 66 -4.71 -6.39 -3.54
N GLU A 67 -3.70 -6.69 -2.74
CA GLU A 67 -3.86 -7.05 -1.32
C GLU A 67 -3.62 -5.81 -0.45
N LEU A 68 -4.52 -5.59 0.52
CA LEU A 68 -4.35 -4.56 1.55
C LEU A 68 -4.42 -5.21 2.92
N GLU A 69 -3.39 -5.00 3.72
CA GLU A 69 -3.35 -5.38 5.13
C GLU A 69 -3.32 -4.14 6.03
N VAL A 70 -4.31 -4.02 6.91
CA VAL A 70 -4.34 -2.97 7.93
C VAL A 70 -3.90 -3.56 9.27
N TRP A 71 -2.76 -3.08 9.77
CA TRP A 71 -2.15 -3.57 11.00
C TRP A 71 -2.60 -2.73 12.19
N LYS A 72 -3.23 -3.41 13.15
CA LYS A 72 -3.83 -2.75 14.32
C LYS A 72 -2.78 -2.08 15.20
N LYS A 73 -3.02 -0.81 15.54
CA LYS A 73 -2.17 0.01 16.41
C LYS A 73 -0.75 0.26 15.88
N MET A 74 -0.47 -0.06 14.62
CA MET A 74 0.82 0.25 14.02
C MET A 74 0.86 1.69 13.52
N PRO A 75 1.98 2.40 13.77
CA PRO A 75 2.22 3.72 13.21
C PRO A 75 2.70 3.62 11.76
N HIS A 76 2.96 4.77 11.12
CA HIS A 76 3.62 4.81 9.82
C HIS A 76 5.01 4.18 9.88
N ASP A 77 5.37 3.43 8.84
CA ASP A 77 6.69 2.77 8.67
C ASP A 77 7.12 1.83 9.81
N TRP A 78 6.19 1.21 10.51
CA TRP A 78 6.53 0.26 11.59
C TRP A 78 7.49 -0.87 11.17
N PRO A 79 7.56 -1.34 9.92
CA PRO A 79 8.54 -2.36 9.52
C PRO A 79 9.99 -1.94 9.75
N LEU A 80 10.28 -0.62 9.74
CA LEU A 80 11.62 -0.10 10.02
C LEU A 80 12.05 -0.33 11.48
N PHE A 81 11.10 -0.59 12.37
CA PHE A 81 11.37 -0.87 13.79
C PHE A 81 11.51 -2.35 14.10
N THR A 82 11.78 -3.18 13.09
CA THR A 82 11.92 -4.65 13.20
C THR A 82 12.76 -5.12 14.37
N PRO A 83 13.92 -4.52 14.71
CA PRO A 83 14.70 -4.99 15.86
C PRO A 83 14.01 -4.77 17.22
N PHE A 84 13.01 -3.87 17.26
CA PHE A 84 12.40 -3.43 18.52
C PHE A 84 10.97 -3.93 18.70
N ILE A 85 10.27 -4.21 17.58
CA ILE A 85 8.89 -4.71 17.62
C ILE A 85 8.71 -5.94 16.73
N PRO A 86 8.09 -7.02 17.23
CA PRO A 86 7.92 -8.25 16.46
C PRO A 86 6.99 -8.08 15.24
N GLU A 87 6.10 -7.09 15.27
CA GLU A 87 5.24 -6.73 14.15
C GLU A 87 6.04 -6.32 12.91
N GLY A 88 7.16 -5.65 13.08
CA GLY A 88 8.04 -5.26 11.99
C GLY A 88 8.57 -6.48 11.23
N GLY A 89 9.10 -7.48 11.94
CA GLY A 89 9.57 -8.74 11.34
C GLY A 89 8.46 -9.47 10.60
N ARG A 90 7.29 -9.59 11.22
CA ARG A 90 6.12 -10.22 10.59
C ARG A 90 5.68 -9.50 9.31
N ALA A 91 5.72 -8.16 9.30
CA ALA A 91 5.39 -7.38 8.11
C ALA A 91 6.38 -7.64 6.95
N LEU A 92 7.69 -7.70 7.25
CA LEU A 92 8.70 -8.06 6.25
C LEU A 92 8.54 -9.48 5.72
N ASP A 93 8.19 -10.45 6.58
CA ASP A 93 7.89 -11.83 6.16
C ASP A 93 6.69 -11.88 5.22
N ARG A 94 5.64 -11.08 5.49
CA ARG A 94 4.46 -10.97 4.62
C ARG A 94 4.83 -10.37 3.26
N ALA A 95 5.62 -9.28 3.25
CA ALA A 95 6.12 -8.68 2.01
C ALA A 95 6.96 -9.68 1.19
N ALA A 96 7.88 -10.38 1.85
CA ALA A 96 8.71 -11.40 1.20
C ALA A 96 7.88 -12.57 0.62
N ALA A 97 6.85 -13.01 1.34
CA ALA A 97 5.94 -14.06 0.86
C ALA A 97 5.16 -13.60 -0.38
N PHE A 98 4.67 -12.35 -0.38
CA PHE A 98 4.01 -11.76 -1.55
C PHE A 98 4.95 -11.75 -2.76
N VAL A 99 6.17 -11.21 -2.61
CA VAL A 99 7.15 -11.15 -3.71
C VAL A 99 7.44 -12.54 -4.26
N ARG A 100 7.72 -13.52 -3.40
CA ARG A 100 7.94 -14.91 -3.84
C ARG A 100 6.77 -15.46 -4.64
N ARG A 101 5.54 -15.24 -4.17
CA ARG A 101 4.33 -15.73 -4.84
C ARG A 101 4.18 -15.14 -6.25
N VAL A 102 4.29 -13.82 -6.39
CA VAL A 102 4.05 -13.16 -7.68
C VAL A 102 5.19 -13.43 -8.69
N THR A 103 6.43 -13.54 -8.23
CA THR A 103 7.56 -13.85 -9.10
C THR A 103 7.59 -15.32 -9.52
N SER A 104 7.21 -16.25 -8.64
CA SER A 104 7.14 -17.68 -8.99
C SER A 104 6.01 -17.99 -9.99
N ALA A 105 4.88 -17.29 -9.90
CA ALA A 105 3.77 -17.43 -10.84
C ALA A 105 4.16 -17.03 -12.28
N THR A 106 5.06 -16.07 -12.42
CA THR A 106 5.57 -15.64 -13.74
C THR A 106 6.43 -16.71 -14.42
N THR A 107 7.07 -17.59 -13.64
CA THR A 107 7.92 -18.67 -14.17
C THR A 107 7.10 -19.88 -14.63
N SER A 108 5.86 -20.06 -14.18
CA SER A 108 5.04 -21.27 -14.41
C SER A 108 3.97 -21.14 -15.49
N GLY A 109 4.00 -20.12 -16.34
CA GLY A 109 3.18 -20.10 -17.57
C GLY A 109 1.75 -19.60 -17.41
N ARG A 110 1.41 -18.64 -18.24
CA ARG A 110 0.10 -18.17 -18.69
C ARG A 110 -1.10 -19.05 -18.34
N GLY A 111 -1.98 -18.50 -17.58
CA GLY A 111 -3.39 -18.92 -17.50
C GLY A 111 -3.83 -19.26 -16.10
N THR A 112 -4.41 -18.29 -15.42
CA THR A 112 -5.56 -18.55 -14.54
C THR A 112 -6.19 -17.21 -14.12
N THR A 113 -7.49 -17.16 -14.26
CA THR A 113 -8.45 -16.11 -13.86
C THR A 113 -8.22 -15.58 -12.45
N ALA A 114 -8.21 -14.27 -12.33
CA ALA A 114 -8.14 -13.54 -11.07
C ALA A 114 -9.31 -13.90 -10.14
N GLN A 115 -8.98 -14.30 -8.91
CA GLN A 115 -9.96 -14.36 -7.83
C GLN A 115 -10.02 -13.01 -7.09
N PRO A 116 -11.19 -12.61 -6.59
CA PRO A 116 -11.32 -11.32 -5.89
C PRO A 116 -10.56 -11.32 -4.57
N SER A 117 -9.75 -10.31 -4.39
CA SER A 117 -8.88 -10.10 -3.25
C SER A 117 -9.65 -9.78 -1.96
N LYS A 118 -9.24 -10.41 -0.86
CA LYS A 118 -9.83 -10.25 0.46
C LYS A 118 -9.15 -9.10 1.21
N VAL A 119 -9.96 -8.28 1.88
CA VAL A 119 -9.48 -7.35 2.91
C VAL A 119 -9.26 -8.19 4.18
N THR A 120 -8.03 -8.24 4.66
CA THR A 120 -7.72 -8.94 5.91
C THR A 120 -7.35 -7.92 6.98
N SER A 121 -8.17 -7.84 8.03
CA SER A 121 -7.82 -7.12 9.25
C SER A 121 -7.08 -8.08 10.16
N ILE A 122 -5.82 -7.80 10.45
CA ILE A 122 -5.03 -8.61 11.36
C ILE A 122 -5.25 -8.08 12.78
N ALA A 123 -6.05 -8.84 13.54
CA ALA A 123 -6.30 -8.59 14.94
C ALA A 123 -5.28 -9.36 15.79
N ARG A 124 -4.39 -8.64 16.47
CA ARG A 124 -3.90 -8.91 17.82
C ARG A 124 -3.20 -7.70 18.38
#